data_998fcfc62cb898e9c592050309e678dd
#
_entry.id   998fcfc62cb898e9c592050309e678dd
#
_cell.length_a   1.000
_cell.length_b   1.000
_cell.length_c   1.000
_cell.angle_alpha   90.00
_cell.angle_beta   90.00
_cell.angle_gamma   90.00
#
_symmetry.space_group_name_H-M   'P 1'
#
loop_
_entity.id
_entity.type
_entity.pdbx_description
1 polymer ?
#
loop_
_entity_poly.entity_id
_entity_poly.type
_entity_poly.pdbx_seq_one_letter_code
_entity_poly.pdbx_strand_id
1 'polypeptide(L)'
;MDFLGLRTLGVLSRACRNVKETHGIDIVPEEIPTDDEKAFRLMQSGNMDGLFQVEGSLYVSLFARLPPTQFSDVVASIALNRPGPLESGMVEDYIKVANNPASIHYYDDRLRPILEETFGTMVYQEQIMQISMAMSGFSAGKADKLRKAMGKKKIDVMRQLQEDWNNGAVENGFSLDIAKQIWEDAEKFAKYAFNKSHSAAYAILVMRTAYLKAHYPNDFMAAVLTSYMGNTDRLIRYIASCNHNGTPVLPPDINSSRAEFTPVDEGIRFGLVGVRGIGRNVADAIIEEREANGPFSSLHDFVNRVDAKCYNRKTLEALIKGGAFDSTGYTRKQLMYFVEETPLLEGAAKRQKDRDAGQVSMF
;
A
#
# COMPACT_ATOMS: atom_id res chain seq x y z
N MET A 1 22.47 0.47 12.19
CA MET A 1 21.66 0.53 10.96
C MET A 1 20.42 -0.29 11.22
N ASP A 2 19.24 0.32 11.23
CA ASP A 2 18.00 -0.38 11.55
C ASP A 2 17.36 -0.88 10.25
N PHE A 3 17.07 -2.18 10.20
CA PHE A 3 16.34 -2.77 9.08
C PHE A 3 14.87 -2.86 9.49
N LEU A 4 14.03 -2.02 8.89
CA LEU A 4 12.59 -2.05 9.07
C LEU A 4 11.94 -2.75 7.88
N GLY A 5 11.17 -3.82 8.16
CA GLY A 5 10.41 -4.51 7.13
C GLY A 5 9.21 -3.67 6.70
N LEU A 6 9.05 -3.42 5.41
CA LEU A 6 7.85 -2.82 4.84
C LEU A 6 6.95 -3.93 4.25
N ARG A 7 5.74 -4.07 4.80
CA ARG A 7 4.74 -5.02 4.28
C ARG A 7 4.49 -4.86 2.79
N THR A 8 4.51 -3.63 2.31
CA THR A 8 4.30 -3.29 0.89
C THR A 8 5.28 -3.98 -0.06
N LEU A 9 6.54 -4.19 0.35
CA LEU A 9 7.49 -4.91 -0.49
C LEU A 9 7.05 -6.36 -0.72
N GLY A 10 6.48 -7.00 0.32
CA GLY A 10 5.87 -8.33 0.18
C GLY A 10 4.62 -8.32 -0.71
N VAL A 11 3.81 -7.26 -0.65
CA VAL A 11 2.64 -7.08 -1.54
C VAL A 11 3.11 -6.92 -2.99
N LEU A 12 4.10 -6.08 -3.26
CA LEU A 12 4.66 -5.87 -4.61
C LEU A 12 5.20 -7.18 -5.19
N SER A 13 6.05 -7.90 -4.44
CA SER A 13 6.61 -9.17 -4.87
C SER A 13 5.53 -10.21 -5.18
N ARG A 14 4.49 -10.29 -4.34
CA ARG A 14 3.37 -11.21 -4.55
C ARG A 14 2.52 -10.80 -5.75
N ALA A 15 2.23 -9.51 -5.93
CA ALA A 15 1.47 -9.01 -7.07
C ALA A 15 2.18 -9.31 -8.40
N CYS A 16 3.49 -9.06 -8.48
CA CYS A 16 4.28 -9.41 -9.67
C CYS A 16 4.27 -10.93 -9.95
N ARG A 17 4.31 -11.77 -8.90
CA ARG A 17 4.17 -13.21 -9.05
C ARG A 17 2.79 -13.59 -9.57
N ASN A 18 1.71 -13.02 -9.03
CA ASN A 18 0.36 -13.26 -9.52
C ASN A 18 0.26 -12.91 -10.99
N VAL A 19 0.73 -11.72 -11.41
CA VAL A 19 0.74 -11.29 -12.82
C VAL A 19 1.49 -12.30 -13.71
N LYS A 20 2.63 -12.81 -13.24
CA LYS A 20 3.38 -13.83 -13.97
C LYS A 20 2.60 -15.14 -14.12
N GLU A 21 1.90 -15.58 -13.06
CA GLU A 21 1.11 -16.80 -13.06
C GLU A 21 -0.17 -16.68 -13.91
N THR A 22 -0.85 -15.52 -13.90
CA THR A 22 -2.12 -15.30 -14.60
C THR A 22 -1.93 -14.86 -16.05
N HIS A 23 -0.96 -13.99 -16.31
CA HIS A 23 -0.79 -13.34 -17.63
C HIS A 23 0.48 -13.77 -18.36
N GLY A 24 1.40 -14.53 -17.72
CA GLY A 24 2.69 -14.89 -18.29
C GLY A 24 3.69 -13.73 -18.41
N ILE A 25 3.38 -12.56 -17.78
CA ILE A 25 4.18 -11.35 -17.86
C ILE A 25 5.10 -11.25 -16.66
N ASP A 26 6.39 -11.14 -16.87
CA ASP A 26 7.39 -10.97 -15.82
C ASP A 26 7.64 -9.48 -15.58
N ILE A 27 7.08 -8.94 -14.49
CA ILE A 27 7.25 -7.54 -14.10
C ILE A 27 8.40 -7.42 -13.11
N VAL A 28 9.40 -6.62 -13.48
CA VAL A 28 10.49 -6.22 -12.59
C VAL A 28 10.06 -4.93 -11.89
N PRO A 29 9.86 -4.94 -10.56
CA PRO A 29 9.34 -3.76 -9.83
C PRO A 29 10.18 -2.49 -10.01
N GLU A 30 11.49 -2.65 -10.20
CA GLU A 30 12.45 -1.55 -10.41
C GLU A 30 12.26 -0.84 -11.75
N GLU A 31 11.71 -1.55 -12.75
CA GLU A 31 11.49 -1.05 -14.12
C GLU A 31 10.10 -0.42 -14.31
N ILE A 32 9.24 -0.47 -13.30
CA ILE A 32 7.92 0.17 -13.36
C ILE A 32 8.10 1.68 -13.51
N PRO A 33 7.50 2.29 -14.56
CA PRO A 33 7.64 3.71 -14.83
C PRO A 33 7.00 4.59 -13.75
N THR A 34 7.53 5.78 -13.54
CA THR A 34 7.01 6.76 -12.57
C THR A 34 6.09 7.81 -13.23
N ASP A 35 5.82 7.68 -14.52
CA ASP A 35 5.04 8.59 -15.34
C ASP A 35 3.82 7.91 -16.02
N ASP A 36 3.36 6.78 -15.47
CA ASP A 36 2.22 6.03 -16.01
C ASP A 36 0.89 6.77 -15.82
N GLU A 37 0.23 7.10 -16.92
CA GLU A 37 -1.04 7.83 -16.92
C GLU A 37 -2.17 7.08 -16.20
N LYS A 38 -2.25 5.74 -16.32
CA LYS A 38 -3.32 4.97 -15.67
C LYS A 38 -3.15 4.98 -14.17
N ALA A 39 -1.90 4.96 -13.67
CA ALA A 39 -1.61 5.10 -12.26
C ALA A 39 -2.03 6.48 -11.72
N PHE A 40 -1.78 7.56 -12.46
CA PHE A 40 -2.28 8.89 -12.08
C PHE A 40 -3.80 8.96 -12.09
N ARG A 41 -4.46 8.46 -13.14
CA ARG A 41 -5.93 8.42 -13.22
C ARG A 41 -6.55 7.61 -12.08
N LEU A 42 -5.93 6.50 -11.67
CA LEU A 42 -6.37 5.72 -10.52
C LEU A 42 -6.32 6.56 -9.23
N MET A 43 -5.23 7.28 -8.98
CA MET A 43 -5.12 8.15 -7.80
C MET A 43 -6.12 9.31 -7.85
N GLN A 44 -6.36 9.90 -9.03
CA GLN A 44 -7.34 10.97 -9.26
C GLN A 44 -8.79 10.50 -9.02
N SER A 45 -9.10 9.22 -9.32
CA SER A 45 -10.43 8.64 -9.10
C SER A 45 -10.78 8.43 -7.63
N GLY A 46 -9.81 8.50 -6.72
CA GLY A 46 -9.98 8.20 -5.30
C GLY A 46 -9.98 6.69 -4.97
N ASN A 47 -9.82 5.80 -5.95
CA ASN A 47 -9.70 4.35 -5.73
C ASN A 47 -8.31 3.98 -5.23
N MET A 48 -7.94 4.45 -4.03
CA MET A 48 -6.58 4.34 -3.49
C MET A 48 -6.39 3.26 -2.43
N ASP A 49 -7.41 2.49 -2.08
CA ASP A 49 -7.28 1.39 -1.12
C ASP A 49 -6.19 0.39 -1.57
N GLY A 50 -5.31 0.04 -0.65
CA GLY A 50 -4.17 -0.84 -0.89
C GLY A 50 -2.93 -0.15 -1.46
N LEU A 51 -3.00 1.10 -1.91
CA LEU A 51 -1.83 1.85 -2.37
C LEU A 51 -0.93 2.21 -1.18
N PHE A 52 0.37 2.06 -1.39
CA PHE A 52 1.35 2.41 -0.37
C PHE A 52 1.20 3.87 0.06
N GLN A 53 1.18 4.11 1.37
CA GLN A 53 1.17 5.43 2.01
C GLN A 53 -0.06 6.30 1.73
N VAL A 54 -0.67 6.24 0.54
CA VAL A 54 -1.69 7.21 0.08
C VAL A 54 -3.14 6.72 0.18
N GLU A 55 -3.39 5.56 0.79
CA GLU A 55 -4.75 4.98 0.93
C GLU A 55 -5.67 5.70 1.94
N GLY A 56 -5.15 6.65 2.72
CA GLY A 56 -5.90 7.34 3.77
C GLY A 56 -6.81 8.44 3.22
N SER A 57 -7.91 8.74 3.94
CA SER A 57 -8.89 9.77 3.57
C SER A 57 -8.29 11.16 3.35
N LEU A 58 -7.21 11.49 4.05
CA LEU A 58 -6.48 12.76 3.87
C LEU A 58 -5.86 12.86 2.48
N TYR A 59 -5.31 11.75 1.94
CA TYR A 59 -4.79 11.73 0.58
C TYR A 59 -5.90 11.75 -0.47
N VAL A 60 -7.02 11.05 -0.23
CA VAL A 60 -8.20 11.12 -1.10
C VAL A 60 -8.68 12.55 -1.21
N SER A 61 -8.81 13.26 -0.09
CA SER A 61 -9.18 14.68 -0.06
C SER A 61 -8.15 15.59 -0.74
N LEU A 62 -6.86 15.32 -0.54
CA LEU A 62 -5.79 16.10 -1.18
C LEU A 62 -5.83 15.93 -2.70
N PHE A 63 -5.88 14.68 -3.20
CA PHE A 63 -5.88 14.39 -4.63
C PHE A 63 -7.17 14.80 -5.35
N ALA A 64 -8.30 14.90 -4.64
CA ALA A 64 -9.51 15.50 -5.18
C ALA A 64 -9.36 17.00 -5.46
N ARG A 65 -8.52 17.70 -4.69
CA ARG A 65 -8.27 19.15 -4.79
C ARG A 65 -7.01 19.50 -5.59
N LEU A 66 -6.04 18.60 -5.60
CA LEU A 66 -4.76 18.69 -6.29
C LEU A 66 -4.48 17.35 -6.98
N PRO A 67 -5.13 17.07 -8.12
CA PRO A 67 -4.96 15.81 -8.84
C PRO A 67 -3.51 15.63 -9.32
N PRO A 68 -2.81 14.53 -8.96
CA PRO A 68 -1.46 14.30 -9.42
C PRO A 68 -1.44 14.01 -10.92
N THR A 69 -0.55 14.67 -11.65
CA THR A 69 -0.35 14.52 -13.11
C THR A 69 1.07 14.12 -13.47
N GLN A 70 1.98 14.25 -12.54
CA GLN A 70 3.39 13.93 -12.70
C GLN A 70 3.99 13.43 -11.38
N PHE A 71 5.15 12.80 -11.45
CA PHE A 71 5.82 12.19 -10.30
C PHE A 71 6.11 13.20 -9.17
N SER A 72 6.50 14.44 -9.50
CA SER A 72 6.76 15.50 -8.53
C SER A 72 5.53 15.85 -7.69
N ASP A 73 4.31 15.71 -8.24
CA ASP A 73 3.08 15.97 -7.47
C ASP A 73 2.89 14.92 -6.38
N VAL A 74 3.22 13.65 -6.69
CA VAL A 74 3.20 12.56 -5.69
C VAL A 74 4.27 12.80 -4.63
N VAL A 75 5.48 13.22 -5.01
CA VAL A 75 6.57 13.54 -4.08
C VAL A 75 6.15 14.68 -3.14
N ALA A 76 5.56 15.75 -3.68
CA ALA A 76 5.09 16.89 -2.90
C ALA A 76 3.95 16.48 -1.93
N SER A 77 3.02 15.65 -2.39
CA SER A 77 1.90 15.18 -1.56
C SER A 77 2.36 14.47 -0.27
N ILE A 78 3.44 13.69 -0.33
CA ILE A 78 4.01 12.99 0.82
C ILE A 78 4.64 13.98 1.81
N ALA A 79 5.24 15.05 1.31
CA ALA A 79 5.80 16.10 2.15
C ALA A 79 4.72 16.98 2.81
N LEU A 80 3.64 17.24 2.11
CA LEU A 80 2.56 18.14 2.51
C LEU A 80 1.53 17.48 3.42
N ASN A 81 1.16 16.22 3.17
CA ASN A 81 0.06 15.56 3.87
C ASN A 81 0.45 15.03 5.26
N ARG A 82 0.83 15.94 6.15
CA ARG A 82 1.27 15.67 7.53
C ARG A 82 0.65 16.70 8.48
N PRO A 83 0.48 16.36 9.78
CA PRO A 83 -0.16 17.26 10.75
C PRO A 83 0.40 18.68 10.74
N GLY A 84 1.71 18.86 10.77
CA GLY A 84 2.34 20.19 10.81
C GLY A 84 2.00 21.10 9.62
N PRO A 85 2.26 20.70 8.36
CA PRO A 85 1.86 21.47 7.19
C PRO A 85 0.34 21.71 7.10
N LEU A 86 -0.50 20.73 7.49
CA LEU A 86 -1.96 20.86 7.49
C LEU A 86 -2.43 21.92 8.51
N GLU A 87 -1.92 21.87 9.74
CA GLU A 87 -2.30 22.80 10.81
C GLU A 87 -1.79 24.22 10.58
N SER A 88 -0.67 24.38 9.87
CA SER A 88 -0.07 25.70 9.58
C SER A 88 -0.74 26.47 8.45
N GLY A 89 -1.70 25.87 7.72
CA GLY A 89 -2.29 26.45 6.52
C GLY A 89 -1.44 26.33 5.25
N MET A 90 -0.23 25.81 5.35
CA MET A 90 0.71 25.68 4.22
C MET A 90 0.13 24.85 3.06
N VAL A 91 -0.61 23.79 3.37
CA VAL A 91 -1.25 22.94 2.36
C VAL A 91 -2.32 23.71 1.58
N GLU A 92 -3.11 24.53 2.26
CA GLU A 92 -4.14 25.37 1.64
C GLU A 92 -3.51 26.39 0.69
N ASP A 93 -2.45 27.06 1.13
CA ASP A 93 -1.70 28.01 0.31
C ASP A 93 -1.07 27.33 -0.91
N TYR A 94 -0.47 26.16 -0.72
CA TYR A 94 0.09 25.37 -1.83
C TYR A 94 -0.96 25.00 -2.86
N ILE A 95 -2.11 24.46 -2.44
CA ILE A 95 -3.22 24.09 -3.35
C ILE A 95 -3.74 25.31 -4.10
N LYS A 96 -3.87 26.44 -3.42
CA LYS A 96 -4.35 27.69 -4.05
C LYS A 96 -3.42 28.17 -5.16
N VAL A 97 -2.11 28.12 -4.92
CA VAL A 97 -1.11 28.54 -5.90
C VAL A 97 -1.02 27.53 -7.05
N ALA A 98 -0.99 26.23 -6.76
CA ALA A 98 -0.93 25.16 -7.74
C ALA A 98 -2.12 25.19 -8.72
N ASN A 99 -3.33 25.50 -8.22
CA ASN A 99 -4.55 25.61 -9.05
C ASN A 99 -4.68 26.95 -9.79
N ASN A 100 -3.83 27.93 -9.49
CA ASN A 100 -3.83 29.23 -10.15
C ASN A 100 -2.41 29.63 -10.60
N PRO A 101 -1.91 29.12 -11.74
CA PRO A 101 -0.56 29.40 -12.22
C PRO A 101 -0.22 30.90 -12.33
N ALA A 102 -1.22 31.75 -12.52
CA ALA A 102 -1.03 33.22 -12.58
C ALA A 102 -0.66 33.83 -11.21
N SER A 103 -0.89 33.10 -10.12
CA SER A 103 -0.53 33.54 -8.76
C SER A 103 0.84 33.04 -8.31
N ILE A 104 1.56 32.27 -9.14
CA ILE A 104 2.90 31.79 -8.81
C ILE A 104 3.84 33.00 -8.74
N HIS A 105 4.46 33.17 -7.58
CA HIS A 105 5.42 34.23 -7.34
C HIS A 105 6.77 33.63 -6.97
N TYR A 106 7.82 34.12 -7.61
CA TYR A 106 9.20 33.81 -7.23
C TYR A 106 9.82 35.05 -6.59
N TYR A 107 10.54 34.87 -5.50
CA TYR A 107 11.27 35.98 -4.84
C TYR A 107 12.23 36.70 -5.80
N ASP A 108 12.84 35.92 -6.70
CA ASP A 108 13.74 36.37 -7.76
C ASP A 108 13.74 35.30 -8.87
N ASP A 109 13.77 35.69 -10.14
CA ASP A 109 13.74 34.75 -11.28
C ASP A 109 14.91 33.77 -11.30
N ARG A 110 16.05 34.14 -10.71
CA ARG A 110 17.22 33.25 -10.57
C ARG A 110 16.98 32.07 -9.63
N LEU A 111 15.96 32.13 -8.77
CA LEU A 111 15.56 31.07 -7.86
C LEU A 111 14.45 30.17 -8.45
N ARG A 112 13.90 30.55 -9.61
CA ARG A 112 12.87 29.77 -10.29
C ARG A 112 13.25 28.30 -10.49
N PRO A 113 14.45 27.93 -10.98
CA PRO A 113 14.82 26.52 -11.18
C PRO A 113 14.77 25.65 -9.89
N ILE A 114 14.85 26.30 -8.72
CA ILE A 114 14.79 25.61 -7.41
C ILE A 114 13.36 25.46 -6.93
N LEU A 115 12.48 26.41 -7.27
CA LEU A 115 11.14 26.52 -6.69
C LEU A 115 10.00 26.18 -7.69
N GLU A 116 10.28 26.05 -9.00
CA GLU A 116 9.24 25.83 -10.00
C GLU A 116 8.48 24.50 -9.80
N GLU A 117 9.14 23.44 -9.38
CA GLU A 117 8.50 22.15 -9.11
C GLU A 117 7.49 22.20 -7.95
N THR A 118 7.57 23.23 -7.12
CA THR A 118 6.70 23.46 -5.96
C THR A 118 5.94 24.80 -6.04
N PHE A 119 5.75 25.29 -7.27
CA PHE A 119 4.96 26.48 -7.57
C PHE A 119 5.40 27.73 -6.78
N GLY A 120 6.71 27.93 -6.63
CA GLY A 120 7.28 29.05 -5.87
C GLY A 120 7.30 28.85 -4.34
N THR A 121 6.78 27.76 -3.83
CA THR A 121 6.68 27.48 -2.39
C THR A 121 7.85 26.62 -1.93
N MET A 122 8.42 26.92 -0.78
CA MET A 122 9.40 26.06 -0.13
C MET A 122 8.70 24.86 0.52
N VAL A 123 9.01 23.65 0.08
CA VAL A 123 8.45 22.38 0.58
C VAL A 123 9.55 21.48 1.15
N TYR A 124 10.74 21.54 0.58
CA TYR A 124 11.84 20.62 0.90
C TYR A 124 13.01 21.31 1.60
N GLN A 125 13.66 20.61 2.51
CA GLN A 125 14.88 21.05 3.16
C GLN A 125 15.98 21.36 2.14
N GLU A 126 16.05 20.59 1.08
CA GLU A 126 16.99 20.72 -0.02
C GLU A 126 16.82 22.05 -0.76
N GLN A 127 15.60 22.59 -0.86
CA GLN A 127 15.37 23.91 -1.47
C GLN A 127 16.00 25.03 -0.65
N ILE A 128 15.92 24.99 0.68
CA ILE A 128 16.63 25.97 1.55
C ILE A 128 18.14 25.91 1.32
N MET A 129 18.68 24.69 1.22
CA MET A 129 20.12 24.52 0.95
C MET A 129 20.49 25.07 -0.43
N GLN A 130 19.73 24.77 -1.48
CA GLN A 130 19.97 25.24 -2.83
C GLN A 130 19.85 26.77 -2.94
N ILE A 131 18.84 27.37 -2.31
CA ILE A 131 18.69 28.83 -2.24
C ILE A 131 19.91 29.46 -1.55
N SER A 132 20.36 28.91 -0.41
CA SER A 132 21.54 29.42 0.30
C SER A 132 22.81 29.37 -0.53
N MET A 133 22.96 28.35 -1.36
CA MET A 133 24.08 28.20 -2.27
C MET A 133 23.99 29.18 -3.46
N ALA A 134 22.82 29.25 -4.10
CA ALA A 134 22.60 30.08 -5.30
C ALA A 134 22.59 31.58 -4.97
N MET A 135 21.94 31.96 -3.86
CA MET A 135 21.78 33.36 -3.49
C MET A 135 22.96 33.90 -2.67
N SER A 136 23.39 33.15 -1.64
CA SER A 136 24.36 33.65 -0.66
C SER A 136 25.75 33.03 -0.82
N GLY A 137 25.98 32.22 -1.87
CA GLY A 137 27.29 31.62 -2.13
C GLY A 137 27.75 30.62 -1.06
N PHE A 138 26.83 30.04 -0.30
CA PHE A 138 27.21 29.06 0.72
C PHE A 138 27.79 27.81 0.07
N SER A 139 28.81 27.24 0.70
CA SER A 139 29.26 25.89 0.40
C SER A 139 28.18 24.86 0.82
N ALA A 140 28.19 23.69 0.23
CA ALA A 140 27.24 22.60 0.60
C ALA A 140 27.28 22.28 2.10
N GLY A 141 28.47 22.30 2.72
CA GLY A 141 28.62 22.08 4.17
C GLY A 141 28.02 23.21 5.01
N LYS A 142 28.14 24.49 4.56
CA LYS A 142 27.53 25.64 5.23
C LYS A 142 25.98 25.61 5.06
N ALA A 143 25.49 25.24 3.89
CA ALA A 143 24.07 25.06 3.63
C ALA A 143 23.45 23.97 4.51
N ASP A 144 24.12 22.83 4.68
CA ASP A 144 23.68 21.77 5.60
C ASP A 144 23.72 22.21 7.07
N LYS A 145 24.71 23.01 7.46
CA LYS A 145 24.77 23.64 8.80
C LYS A 145 23.56 24.54 9.04
N LEU A 146 23.16 25.35 8.04
CA LEU A 146 21.97 26.20 8.07
C LEU A 146 20.71 25.35 8.27
N ARG A 147 20.50 24.34 7.42
CA ARG A 147 19.37 23.41 7.52
C ARG A 147 19.26 22.79 8.92
N LYS A 148 20.38 22.30 9.47
CA LYS A 148 20.44 21.72 10.82
C LYS A 148 20.18 22.75 11.92
N ALA A 149 20.66 23.98 11.78
CA ALA A 149 20.46 25.05 12.75
C ALA A 149 18.97 25.47 12.81
N MET A 150 18.33 25.64 11.65
CA MET A 150 16.91 25.98 11.55
C MET A 150 16.04 24.87 12.16
N GLY A 151 16.24 23.60 11.77
CA GLY A 151 15.48 22.47 12.29
C GLY A 151 15.61 22.24 13.80
N LYS A 152 16.79 22.56 14.38
CA LYS A 152 17.08 22.41 15.83
C LYS A 152 16.92 23.73 16.62
N LYS A 153 16.50 24.83 15.99
CA LYS A 153 16.31 26.17 16.59
C LYS A 153 17.54 26.65 17.37
N LYS A 154 18.74 26.48 16.81
CA LYS A 154 19.99 26.94 17.43
C LYS A 154 20.20 28.43 17.15
N ILE A 155 19.64 29.29 18.01
CA ILE A 155 19.53 30.74 17.81
C ILE A 155 20.87 31.40 17.52
N ASP A 156 21.95 31.10 18.29
CA ASP A 156 23.24 31.71 18.10
C ASP A 156 23.89 31.36 16.75
N VAL A 157 23.75 30.10 16.34
CA VAL A 157 24.22 29.63 15.03
C VAL A 157 23.42 30.27 13.91
N MET A 158 22.09 30.43 14.10
CA MET A 158 21.22 31.07 13.13
C MET A 158 21.56 32.52 12.91
N ARG A 159 21.83 33.32 13.99
CA ARG A 159 22.22 34.73 13.85
C ARG A 159 23.50 34.88 13.02
N GLN A 160 24.54 34.10 13.33
CA GLN A 160 25.78 34.14 12.57
C GLN A 160 25.55 33.77 11.09
N LEU A 161 24.76 32.74 10.83
CA LEU A 161 24.46 32.34 9.46
C LEU A 161 23.57 33.35 8.73
N GLN A 162 22.73 34.13 9.44
CA GLN A 162 21.92 35.18 8.85
C GLN A 162 22.73 36.37 8.36
N GLU A 163 23.77 36.74 9.10
CA GLU A 163 24.69 37.77 8.65
C GLU A 163 25.43 37.35 7.38
N ASP A 164 25.97 36.12 7.39
CA ASP A 164 26.65 35.57 6.23
C ASP A 164 25.68 35.42 5.03
N TRP A 165 24.42 35.04 5.28
CA TRP A 165 23.38 34.94 4.28
C TRP A 165 23.11 36.31 3.63
N ASN A 166 22.90 37.34 4.41
CA ASN A 166 22.61 38.67 3.92
C ASN A 166 23.78 39.26 3.12
N ASN A 167 25.01 39.13 3.65
CA ASN A 167 26.23 39.64 3.00
C ASN A 167 26.47 38.92 1.66
N GLY A 168 26.42 37.59 1.65
CA GLY A 168 26.59 36.80 0.44
C GLY A 168 25.51 37.06 -0.62
N ALA A 169 24.27 37.29 -0.18
CA ALA A 169 23.17 37.64 -1.13
C ALA A 169 23.47 39.00 -1.81
N VAL A 170 23.88 40.01 -1.06
CA VAL A 170 24.22 41.33 -1.63
C VAL A 170 25.43 41.23 -2.56
N GLU A 171 26.50 40.49 -2.14
CA GLU A 171 27.68 40.23 -2.98
C GLU A 171 27.33 39.56 -4.31
N ASN A 172 26.29 38.66 -4.32
CA ASN A 172 25.78 38.00 -5.52
C ASN A 172 24.69 38.80 -6.25
N GLY A 173 24.48 40.07 -5.92
CA GLY A 173 23.59 41.00 -6.62
C GLY A 173 22.09 40.77 -6.33
N PHE A 174 21.74 40.16 -5.21
CA PHE A 174 20.35 40.12 -4.71
C PHE A 174 20.09 41.34 -3.80
N SER A 175 18.85 41.79 -3.73
CA SER A 175 18.48 42.84 -2.79
C SER A 175 18.47 42.30 -1.34
N LEU A 176 18.90 43.15 -0.41
CA LEU A 176 18.87 42.82 1.01
C LEU A 176 17.44 42.49 1.51
N ASP A 177 16.45 43.17 0.95
CA ASP A 177 15.03 42.97 1.32
C ASP A 177 14.54 41.59 0.90
N ILE A 178 14.87 41.15 -0.31
CA ILE A 178 14.59 39.78 -0.77
C ILE A 178 15.30 38.76 0.12
N ALA A 179 16.57 38.98 0.43
CA ALA A 179 17.33 38.08 1.29
C ALA A 179 16.70 37.91 2.68
N LYS A 180 16.27 39.01 3.29
CA LYS A 180 15.56 39.00 4.58
C LYS A 180 14.21 38.30 4.50
N GLN A 181 13.43 38.59 3.47
CA GLN A 181 12.11 37.95 3.27
C GLN A 181 12.24 36.42 3.14
N ILE A 182 13.17 35.98 2.30
CA ILE A 182 13.40 34.53 2.12
C ILE A 182 13.89 33.90 3.42
N TRP A 183 14.74 34.58 4.20
CA TRP A 183 15.20 34.08 5.49
C TRP A 183 14.02 33.88 6.47
N GLU A 184 13.15 34.88 6.61
CA GLU A 184 11.99 34.80 7.50
C GLU A 184 11.03 33.67 7.10
N ASP A 185 10.78 33.52 5.80
CA ASP A 185 9.91 32.46 5.28
C ASP A 185 10.57 31.09 5.43
N ALA A 186 11.89 30.97 5.19
CA ALA A 186 12.64 29.75 5.45
C ALA A 186 12.68 29.37 6.94
N GLU A 187 12.75 30.35 7.85
CA GLU A 187 12.70 30.09 9.31
C GLU A 187 11.32 29.56 9.75
N LYS A 188 10.24 30.13 9.23
CA LYS A 188 8.86 29.64 9.48
C LYS A 188 8.70 28.22 8.92
N PHE A 189 9.15 28.03 7.70
CA PHE A 189 9.05 26.77 6.97
C PHE A 189 9.92 25.66 7.58
N ALA A 190 11.08 25.98 8.13
CA ALA A 190 12.01 24.99 8.70
C ALA A 190 11.39 24.07 9.77
N LYS A 191 10.28 24.52 10.40
CA LYS A 191 9.51 23.71 11.36
C LYS A 191 8.81 22.52 10.70
N TYR A 192 8.50 22.64 9.40
CA TYR A 192 7.69 21.69 8.63
C TYR A 192 8.43 21.12 7.42
N ALA A 193 9.62 21.64 7.12
CA ALA A 193 10.46 21.24 5.99
C ALA A 193 10.68 19.71 5.97
N PHE A 194 10.48 19.11 4.80
CA PHE A 194 10.62 17.67 4.63
C PHE A 194 11.87 17.32 3.81
N ASN A 195 12.41 16.14 4.05
CA ASN A 195 13.51 15.63 3.23
C ASN A 195 12.96 15.13 1.88
N LYS A 196 13.39 15.74 0.78
CA LYS A 196 12.94 15.40 -0.58
C LYS A 196 13.29 13.97 -0.95
N SER A 197 14.51 13.52 -0.58
CA SER A 197 14.96 12.14 -0.88
C SER A 197 14.06 11.09 -0.25
N HIS A 198 13.57 11.33 0.98
CA HIS A 198 12.62 10.45 1.62
C HIS A 198 11.27 10.44 0.88
N SER A 199 10.71 11.62 0.56
CA SER A 199 9.47 11.71 -0.22
C SER A 199 9.59 11.01 -1.57
N ALA A 200 10.69 11.22 -2.30
CA ALA A 200 10.92 10.60 -3.60
C ALA A 200 11.00 9.08 -3.51
N ALA A 201 11.72 8.54 -2.51
CA ALA A 201 11.79 7.10 -2.30
C ALA A 201 10.42 6.48 -2.01
N TYR A 202 9.58 7.15 -1.23
CA TYR A 202 8.21 6.72 -0.95
C TYR A 202 7.30 6.88 -2.17
N ALA A 203 7.44 7.97 -2.94
CA ALA A 203 6.68 8.20 -4.16
C ALA A 203 6.93 7.11 -5.23
N ILE A 204 8.15 6.58 -5.33
CA ILE A 204 8.45 5.42 -6.18
C ILE A 204 7.58 4.22 -5.79
N LEU A 205 7.45 3.91 -4.50
CA LEU A 205 6.60 2.80 -4.04
C LEU A 205 5.11 3.10 -4.26
N VAL A 206 4.68 4.36 -4.13
CA VAL A 206 3.30 4.78 -4.49
C VAL A 206 3.05 4.46 -5.95
N MET A 207 3.92 4.92 -6.86
CA MET A 207 3.75 4.70 -8.32
C MET A 207 3.76 3.21 -8.67
N ARG A 208 4.64 2.41 -8.07
CA ARG A 208 4.68 0.95 -8.28
C ARG A 208 3.39 0.27 -7.86
N THR A 209 2.84 0.63 -6.69
CA THR A 209 1.56 0.07 -6.23
C THR A 209 0.39 0.56 -7.07
N ALA A 210 0.39 1.83 -7.47
CA ALA A 210 -0.64 2.40 -8.34
C ALA A 210 -0.61 1.78 -9.75
N TYR A 211 0.57 1.57 -10.34
CA TYR A 211 0.74 0.88 -11.60
C TYR A 211 0.15 -0.53 -11.58
N LEU A 212 0.57 -1.34 -10.60
CA LEU A 212 0.08 -2.71 -10.48
C LEU A 212 -1.44 -2.76 -10.28
N LYS A 213 -1.99 -1.88 -9.46
CA LYS A 213 -3.43 -1.81 -9.26
C LYS A 213 -4.19 -1.33 -10.50
N ALA A 214 -3.63 -0.38 -11.25
CA ALA A 214 -4.28 0.20 -12.44
C ALA A 214 -4.27 -0.76 -13.65
N HIS A 215 -3.23 -1.59 -13.78
CA HIS A 215 -3.06 -2.51 -14.89
C HIS A 215 -3.51 -3.94 -14.58
N TYR A 216 -3.36 -4.37 -13.32
CA TYR A 216 -3.61 -5.74 -12.86
C TYR A 216 -4.39 -5.73 -11.52
N PRO A 217 -5.63 -5.21 -11.50
CA PRO A 217 -6.37 -4.97 -10.26
C PRO A 217 -6.64 -6.26 -9.47
N ASN A 218 -7.00 -7.37 -10.12
CA ASN A 218 -7.24 -8.64 -9.45
C ASN A 218 -5.96 -9.17 -8.80
N ASP A 219 -4.84 -9.13 -9.52
CA ASP A 219 -3.54 -9.64 -9.07
C ASP A 219 -2.99 -8.83 -7.90
N PHE A 220 -3.08 -7.50 -8.00
CA PHE A 220 -2.63 -6.59 -6.95
C PHE A 220 -3.49 -6.71 -5.69
N MET A 221 -4.83 -6.67 -5.84
CA MET A 221 -5.72 -6.74 -4.69
C MET A 221 -5.71 -8.11 -4.02
N ALA A 222 -5.52 -9.21 -4.76
CA ALA A 222 -5.28 -10.54 -4.17
C ALA A 222 -4.03 -10.54 -3.29
N ALA A 223 -2.94 -9.89 -3.72
CA ALA A 223 -1.73 -9.74 -2.92
C ALA A 223 -1.96 -8.89 -1.66
N VAL A 224 -2.73 -7.80 -1.76
CA VAL A 224 -3.13 -6.96 -0.62
C VAL A 224 -3.95 -7.77 0.38
N LEU A 225 -5.03 -8.43 -0.07
CA LEU A 225 -5.91 -9.23 0.78
C LEU A 225 -5.13 -10.34 1.49
N THR A 226 -4.25 -11.04 0.79
CA THR A 226 -3.36 -12.06 1.38
C THR A 226 -2.48 -11.48 2.48
N SER A 227 -1.92 -10.31 2.28
CA SER A 227 -1.07 -9.63 3.26
C SER A 227 -1.80 -9.23 4.55
N TYR A 228 -3.14 -9.15 4.50
CA TYR A 228 -3.99 -8.77 5.62
C TYR A 228 -4.88 -9.88 6.16
N MET A 229 -4.70 -11.15 5.76
CA MET A 229 -5.51 -12.29 6.25
C MET A 229 -5.57 -12.39 7.79
N GLY A 230 -4.53 -11.96 8.51
CA GLY A 230 -4.52 -11.92 9.97
C GLY A 230 -5.20 -10.69 10.60
N ASN A 231 -5.79 -9.79 9.82
CA ASN A 231 -6.43 -8.56 10.31
C ASN A 231 -7.83 -8.42 9.71
N THR A 232 -8.84 -8.86 10.47
CA THR A 232 -10.24 -8.94 10.02
C THR A 232 -10.79 -7.58 9.58
N ASP A 233 -10.53 -6.49 10.31
CA ASP A 233 -11.09 -5.17 9.99
C ASP A 233 -10.54 -4.63 8.66
N ARG A 234 -9.23 -4.78 8.46
CA ARG A 234 -8.59 -4.42 7.19
C ARG A 234 -9.09 -5.28 6.04
N LEU A 235 -9.25 -6.58 6.27
CA LEU A 235 -9.73 -7.52 5.28
C LEU A 235 -11.16 -7.17 4.82
N ILE A 236 -12.07 -6.90 5.75
CA ILE A 236 -13.45 -6.48 5.45
C ILE A 236 -13.45 -5.19 4.61
N ARG A 237 -12.66 -4.20 5.01
CA ARG A 237 -12.54 -2.94 4.27
C ARG A 237 -12.08 -3.15 2.84
N TYR A 238 -11.01 -3.94 2.63
CA TYR A 238 -10.49 -4.17 1.29
C TYR A 238 -11.41 -5.02 0.43
N ILE A 239 -12.11 -6.01 1.00
CA ILE A 239 -13.14 -6.79 0.29
C ILE A 239 -14.28 -5.87 -0.18
N ALA A 240 -14.78 -4.99 0.70
CA ALA A 240 -15.80 -4.01 0.33
C ALA A 240 -15.32 -3.08 -0.79
N SER A 241 -14.10 -2.57 -0.69
CA SER A 241 -13.48 -1.74 -1.73
C SER A 241 -13.32 -2.47 -3.06
N CYS A 242 -12.86 -3.73 -3.04
CA CYS A 242 -12.75 -4.57 -4.24
C CYS A 242 -14.11 -4.71 -4.93
N ASN A 243 -15.14 -5.12 -4.20
CA ASN A 243 -16.49 -5.31 -4.73
C ASN A 243 -17.08 -4.01 -5.32
N HIS A 244 -16.82 -2.87 -4.64
CA HIS A 244 -17.29 -1.56 -5.13
C HIS A 244 -16.60 -1.13 -6.42
N ASN A 245 -15.33 -1.47 -6.60
CA ASN A 245 -14.49 -1.02 -7.71
C ASN A 245 -14.38 -2.04 -8.86
N GLY A 246 -15.29 -3.01 -8.94
CA GLY A 246 -15.37 -3.95 -10.08
C GLY A 246 -14.34 -5.09 -10.04
N THR A 247 -13.75 -5.37 -8.87
CA THR A 247 -12.85 -6.49 -8.61
C THR A 247 -13.52 -7.41 -7.57
N PRO A 248 -14.55 -8.21 -7.92
CA PRO A 248 -15.34 -8.94 -6.95
C PRO A 248 -14.50 -10.00 -6.22
N VAL A 249 -14.73 -10.11 -4.90
CA VAL A 249 -14.13 -11.17 -4.09
C VAL A 249 -15.14 -12.31 -3.97
N LEU A 250 -14.82 -13.42 -4.63
CA LEU A 250 -15.63 -14.63 -4.66
C LEU A 250 -15.48 -15.42 -3.35
N PRO A 251 -16.55 -16.11 -2.88
CA PRO A 251 -16.49 -16.88 -1.63
C PRO A 251 -15.40 -17.96 -1.66
N PRO A 252 -14.95 -18.45 -0.48
CA PRO A 252 -14.08 -19.61 -0.43
C PRO A 252 -14.80 -20.86 -1.00
N ASP A 253 -14.03 -21.76 -1.58
CA ASP A 253 -14.54 -23.02 -2.14
C ASP A 253 -13.50 -24.13 -1.98
N ILE A 254 -13.88 -25.28 -1.44
CA ILE A 254 -12.97 -26.41 -1.20
C ILE A 254 -12.36 -26.97 -2.48
N ASN A 255 -13.06 -26.80 -3.61
CA ASN A 255 -12.67 -27.35 -4.90
C ASN A 255 -11.84 -26.37 -5.76
N SER A 256 -11.90 -25.05 -5.49
CA SER A 256 -11.21 -24.05 -6.29
C SER A 256 -10.30 -23.11 -5.52
N SER A 257 -10.55 -22.87 -4.22
CA SER A 257 -9.70 -21.98 -3.44
C SER A 257 -8.29 -22.53 -3.22
N ARG A 258 -7.28 -21.68 -3.33
CA ARG A 258 -5.94 -21.94 -2.82
C ARG A 258 -5.85 -21.53 -1.34
N ALA A 259 -4.69 -21.70 -0.73
CA ALA A 259 -4.49 -21.28 0.67
C ALA A 259 -4.62 -19.77 0.85
N GLU A 260 -4.13 -18.99 -0.12
CA GLU A 260 -4.14 -17.53 -0.14
C GLU A 260 -5.17 -17.00 -1.13
N PHE A 261 -5.49 -15.69 -1.05
CA PHE A 261 -6.32 -15.04 -2.08
C PHE A 261 -5.65 -15.15 -3.45
N THR A 262 -6.41 -15.56 -4.44
CA THR A 262 -5.89 -15.87 -5.78
C THR A 262 -6.68 -15.10 -6.83
N PRO A 263 -6.03 -14.38 -7.77
CA PRO A 263 -6.70 -13.79 -8.91
C PRO A 263 -7.29 -14.90 -9.80
N VAL A 264 -8.51 -14.67 -10.31
CA VAL A 264 -9.19 -15.52 -11.27
C VAL A 264 -9.87 -14.61 -12.31
N ASP A 265 -10.37 -15.18 -13.42
CA ASP A 265 -10.96 -14.39 -14.50
C ASP A 265 -12.13 -13.53 -14.03
N GLU A 266 -12.97 -14.04 -13.13
CA GLU A 266 -14.14 -13.35 -12.61
C GLU A 266 -13.85 -12.41 -11.43
N GLY A 267 -12.59 -12.34 -10.93
CA GLY A 267 -12.23 -11.49 -9.79
C GLY A 267 -11.13 -12.08 -8.90
N ILE A 268 -11.38 -12.19 -7.60
CA ILE A 268 -10.43 -12.74 -6.62
C ILE A 268 -11.10 -13.86 -5.85
N ARG A 269 -10.56 -15.08 -5.92
CA ARG A 269 -11.03 -16.20 -5.09
C ARG A 269 -10.53 -16.06 -3.65
N PHE A 270 -11.44 -16.18 -2.69
CA PHE A 270 -11.12 -16.14 -1.27
C PHE A 270 -10.22 -17.32 -0.87
N GLY A 271 -9.10 -17.03 -0.21
CA GLY A 271 -8.15 -18.05 0.25
C GLY A 271 -8.66 -18.82 1.48
N LEU A 272 -8.43 -20.14 1.53
CA LEU A 272 -8.90 -20.98 2.65
C LEU A 272 -8.36 -20.50 4.01
N VAL A 273 -7.11 -20.04 4.07
CA VAL A 273 -6.49 -19.49 5.30
C VAL A 273 -7.13 -18.16 5.74
N GLY A 274 -7.80 -17.47 4.84
CA GLY A 274 -8.57 -16.27 5.17
C GLY A 274 -9.86 -16.58 5.95
N VAL A 275 -10.34 -17.82 5.95
CA VAL A 275 -11.48 -18.27 6.76
C VAL A 275 -11.03 -18.39 8.22
N ARG A 276 -11.71 -17.67 9.10
CA ARG A 276 -11.34 -17.64 10.52
C ARG A 276 -11.32 -19.05 11.13
N GLY A 277 -10.18 -19.45 11.69
CA GLY A 277 -9.99 -20.76 12.31
C GLY A 277 -9.40 -21.82 11.37
N ILE A 278 -9.11 -21.48 10.11
CA ILE A 278 -8.43 -22.34 9.17
C ILE A 278 -6.94 -21.99 9.13
N GLY A 279 -6.09 -22.96 9.53
CA GLY A 279 -4.64 -22.83 9.47
C GLY A 279 -4.08 -23.26 8.10
N ARG A 280 -2.81 -22.93 7.85
CA ARG A 280 -2.11 -23.29 6.63
C ARG A 280 -2.10 -24.81 6.38
N ASN A 281 -1.82 -25.59 7.41
CA ASN A 281 -1.76 -27.05 7.30
C ASN A 281 -3.09 -27.67 6.84
N VAL A 282 -4.22 -27.11 7.32
CA VAL A 282 -5.55 -27.54 6.91
C VAL A 282 -5.80 -27.22 5.43
N ALA A 283 -5.47 -26.00 5.03
CA ALA A 283 -5.65 -25.56 3.64
C ALA A 283 -4.78 -26.40 2.69
N ASP A 284 -3.51 -26.64 3.05
CA ASP A 284 -2.60 -27.42 2.23
C ASP A 284 -3.08 -28.87 2.09
N ALA A 285 -3.54 -29.52 3.17
CA ALA A 285 -4.10 -30.88 3.13
C ALA A 285 -5.35 -30.98 2.21
N ILE A 286 -6.21 -29.95 2.24
CA ILE A 286 -7.38 -29.90 1.32
C ILE A 286 -6.93 -29.78 -0.13
N ILE A 287 -5.96 -28.94 -0.39
CA ILE A 287 -5.46 -28.67 -1.75
C ILE A 287 -4.75 -29.90 -2.31
N GLU A 288 -3.83 -30.48 -1.54
CA GLU A 288 -3.08 -31.68 -1.94
C GLU A 288 -4.01 -32.86 -2.25
N GLU A 289 -5.02 -33.09 -1.39
CA GLU A 289 -5.96 -34.17 -1.60
C GLU A 289 -6.81 -34.01 -2.87
N ARG A 290 -7.33 -32.79 -3.12
CA ARG A 290 -8.13 -32.57 -4.35
C ARG A 290 -7.28 -32.57 -5.63
N GLU A 291 -6.01 -32.13 -5.56
CA GLU A 291 -5.10 -32.15 -6.71
C GLU A 291 -4.69 -33.57 -7.06
N ALA A 292 -4.52 -34.45 -6.07
CA ALA A 292 -4.18 -35.85 -6.27
C ALA A 292 -5.37 -36.70 -6.73
N ASN A 293 -6.57 -36.47 -6.17
CA ASN A 293 -7.70 -37.39 -6.29
C ASN A 293 -8.98 -36.75 -6.86
N GLY A 294 -8.87 -35.51 -7.38
CA GLY A 294 -9.99 -34.77 -7.98
C GLY A 294 -10.88 -34.04 -6.97
N PRO A 295 -11.84 -33.25 -7.46
CA PRO A 295 -12.71 -32.43 -6.64
C PRO A 295 -13.54 -33.23 -5.65
N PHE A 296 -13.88 -32.62 -4.51
CA PHE A 296 -14.76 -33.21 -3.50
C PHE A 296 -16.23 -33.10 -3.97
N SER A 297 -16.94 -34.24 -3.97
CA SER A 297 -18.35 -34.30 -4.39
C SER A 297 -19.30 -33.92 -3.25
N SER A 298 -18.91 -34.07 -1.99
CA SER A 298 -19.74 -33.81 -0.82
C SER A 298 -18.91 -33.63 0.45
N LEU A 299 -19.55 -33.19 1.55
CA LEU A 299 -18.92 -33.18 2.87
C LEU A 299 -18.49 -34.60 3.30
N HIS A 300 -19.26 -35.62 2.99
CA HIS A 300 -18.93 -37.01 3.31
C HIS A 300 -17.69 -37.48 2.53
N ASP A 301 -17.58 -37.14 1.27
CA ASP A 301 -16.40 -37.41 0.45
C ASP A 301 -15.16 -36.71 1.02
N PHE A 302 -15.30 -35.44 1.40
CA PHE A 302 -14.24 -34.66 2.02
C PHE A 302 -13.68 -35.34 3.31
N VAL A 303 -14.55 -35.69 4.26
CA VAL A 303 -14.12 -36.28 5.54
C VAL A 303 -13.55 -37.67 5.40
N ASN A 304 -13.87 -38.37 4.31
CA ASN A 304 -13.30 -39.68 4.01
C ASN A 304 -11.92 -39.63 3.34
N ARG A 305 -11.61 -38.52 2.67
CA ARG A 305 -10.40 -38.38 1.87
C ARG A 305 -9.32 -37.58 2.61
N VAL A 306 -9.70 -36.45 3.17
CA VAL A 306 -8.74 -35.58 3.91
C VAL A 306 -8.31 -36.24 5.21
N ASP A 307 -7.02 -36.17 5.56
CA ASP A 307 -6.50 -36.74 6.82
C ASP A 307 -7.25 -36.16 8.04
N ALA A 308 -7.86 -37.03 8.82
CA ALA A 308 -8.63 -36.68 10.01
C ALA A 308 -7.83 -35.92 11.08
N LYS A 309 -6.49 -35.95 11.01
CA LYS A 309 -5.60 -35.16 11.89
C LYS A 309 -5.56 -33.68 11.47
N CYS A 310 -5.91 -33.37 10.22
CA CYS A 310 -5.85 -32.00 9.69
C CYS A 310 -7.11 -31.16 10.01
N TYR A 311 -8.22 -31.77 10.40
CA TYR A 311 -9.47 -31.06 10.68
C TYR A 311 -10.18 -31.57 11.93
N ASN A 312 -11.06 -30.76 12.48
CA ASN A 312 -11.95 -31.10 13.59
C ASN A 312 -13.33 -30.47 13.35
N ARG A 313 -14.28 -30.70 14.27
CA ARG A 313 -15.62 -30.13 14.18
C ARG A 313 -15.62 -28.61 13.94
N LYS A 314 -14.80 -27.85 14.70
CA LYS A 314 -14.71 -26.38 14.56
C LYS A 314 -14.19 -25.96 13.17
N THR A 315 -13.25 -26.70 12.62
CA THR A 315 -12.73 -26.50 11.26
C THR A 315 -13.82 -26.68 10.22
N LEU A 316 -14.59 -27.78 10.30
CA LEU A 316 -15.71 -28.03 9.37
C LEU A 316 -16.81 -26.96 9.48
N GLU A 317 -17.19 -26.61 10.71
CA GLU A 317 -18.15 -25.53 10.95
C GLU A 317 -17.69 -24.20 10.35
N ALA A 318 -16.40 -23.87 10.50
CA ALA A 318 -15.84 -22.64 9.92
C ALA A 318 -15.90 -22.63 8.39
N LEU A 319 -15.52 -23.74 7.75
CA LEU A 319 -15.57 -23.90 6.29
C LEU A 319 -17.02 -23.82 5.78
N ILE A 320 -17.96 -24.53 6.44
CA ILE A 320 -19.39 -24.53 6.07
C ILE A 320 -19.99 -23.12 6.22
N LYS A 321 -19.78 -22.46 7.37
CA LYS A 321 -20.27 -21.09 7.63
C LYS A 321 -19.67 -20.07 6.68
N GLY A 322 -18.41 -20.29 6.30
CA GLY A 322 -17.70 -19.47 5.30
C GLY A 322 -18.18 -19.69 3.86
N GLY A 323 -18.95 -20.75 3.59
CA GLY A 323 -19.47 -21.07 2.27
C GLY A 323 -18.57 -21.97 1.42
N ALA A 324 -17.51 -22.54 2.00
CA ALA A 324 -16.52 -23.31 1.25
C ALA A 324 -17.10 -24.61 0.62
N PHE A 325 -18.26 -25.06 1.07
CA PHE A 325 -18.95 -26.23 0.54
C PHE A 325 -20.18 -25.91 -0.33
N ASP A 326 -20.44 -24.63 -0.62
CA ASP A 326 -21.65 -24.22 -1.37
C ASP A 326 -21.68 -24.85 -2.77
N SER A 327 -20.52 -25.12 -3.40
CA SER A 327 -20.41 -25.80 -4.69
C SER A 327 -20.84 -27.29 -4.69
N THR A 328 -21.00 -27.90 -3.50
CA THR A 328 -21.42 -29.32 -3.39
C THR A 328 -22.92 -29.53 -3.52
N GLY A 329 -23.72 -28.46 -3.67
CA GLY A 329 -25.17 -28.52 -3.87
C GLY A 329 -25.99 -28.67 -2.58
N TYR A 330 -25.35 -28.76 -1.40
CA TYR A 330 -26.04 -28.82 -0.11
C TYR A 330 -26.15 -27.43 0.51
N THR A 331 -27.28 -27.18 1.19
CA THR A 331 -27.41 -25.95 1.98
C THR A 331 -26.48 -25.99 3.23
N ARG A 332 -25.98 -24.85 3.64
CA ARG A 332 -25.15 -24.76 4.87
C ARG A 332 -25.85 -25.32 6.09
N LYS A 333 -27.18 -25.18 6.17
CA LYS A 333 -27.99 -25.78 7.25
C LYS A 333 -27.94 -27.30 7.25
N GLN A 334 -28.06 -27.94 6.06
CA GLN A 334 -27.94 -29.39 5.92
C GLN A 334 -26.54 -29.87 6.30
N LEU A 335 -25.49 -29.16 5.83
CA LEU A 335 -24.11 -29.49 6.15
C LEU A 335 -23.83 -29.37 7.65
N MET A 336 -24.35 -28.32 8.30
CA MET A 336 -24.23 -28.17 9.77
C MET A 336 -24.91 -29.29 10.51
N TYR A 337 -26.12 -29.69 10.09
CA TYR A 337 -26.85 -30.84 10.67
C TYR A 337 -26.00 -32.12 10.61
N PHE A 338 -25.35 -32.41 9.47
CA PHE A 338 -24.49 -33.58 9.33
C PHE A 338 -23.30 -33.53 10.32
N VAL A 339 -22.71 -32.37 10.56
CA VAL A 339 -21.60 -32.23 11.51
C VAL A 339 -22.04 -32.35 12.98
N GLU A 340 -23.26 -31.90 13.29
CA GLU A 340 -23.79 -31.81 14.65
C GLU A 340 -24.49 -33.10 15.13
N GLU A 341 -25.30 -33.71 14.28
CA GLU A 341 -26.26 -34.75 14.65
C GLU A 341 -25.85 -36.13 14.14
N THR A 342 -24.75 -36.27 13.40
CA THR A 342 -24.35 -37.58 12.87
C THR A 342 -22.95 -37.97 13.39
N PRO A 343 -22.63 -39.30 13.48
CA PRO A 343 -21.31 -39.79 13.86
C PRO A 343 -20.28 -39.65 12.73
N LEU A 344 -20.42 -38.60 11.87
CA LEU A 344 -19.61 -38.39 10.68
C LEU A 344 -18.10 -38.40 10.98
N LEU A 345 -17.69 -37.65 12.01
CA LEU A 345 -16.29 -37.52 12.40
C LEU A 345 -15.72 -38.80 13.04
N GLU A 346 -16.53 -39.50 13.86
CA GLU A 346 -16.14 -40.76 14.49
C GLU A 346 -15.94 -41.83 13.43
N GLY A 347 -16.87 -41.92 12.47
CA GLY A 347 -16.78 -42.84 11.35
C GLY A 347 -15.57 -42.57 10.45
N ALA A 348 -15.24 -41.30 10.20
CA ALA A 348 -14.07 -40.92 9.41
C ALA A 348 -12.76 -41.31 10.14
N ALA A 349 -12.65 -41.03 11.44
CA ALA A 349 -11.49 -41.38 12.24
C ALA A 349 -11.26 -42.90 12.33
N LYS A 350 -12.34 -43.68 12.41
CA LYS A 350 -12.28 -45.13 12.41
C LYS A 350 -11.78 -45.65 11.05
N ARG A 351 -12.38 -45.21 9.95
CA ARG A 351 -11.94 -45.59 8.58
C ARG A 351 -10.48 -45.25 8.32
N GLN A 352 -10.01 -44.11 8.84
CA GLN A 352 -8.61 -43.73 8.70
C GLN A 352 -7.70 -44.71 9.45
N LYS A 353 -8.04 -45.08 10.71
CA LYS A 353 -7.27 -46.07 11.46
C LYS A 353 -7.23 -47.42 10.77
N ASP A 354 -8.36 -47.87 10.20
CA ASP A 354 -8.45 -49.13 9.49
C ASP A 354 -7.56 -49.13 8.24
N ARG A 355 -7.50 -48.02 7.51
CA ARG A 355 -6.56 -47.82 6.37
C ARG A 355 -5.11 -47.81 6.79
N ASP A 356 -4.76 -47.07 7.86
CA ASP A 356 -3.40 -46.97 8.37
C ASP A 356 -2.92 -48.35 8.88
N ALA A 357 -3.84 -49.23 9.36
CA ALA A 357 -3.58 -50.61 9.79
C ALA A 357 -3.57 -51.62 8.64
N GLY A 358 -3.74 -51.17 7.39
CA GLY A 358 -3.78 -52.06 6.23
C GLY A 358 -5.03 -52.95 6.11
N GLN A 359 -6.07 -52.65 6.91
CA GLN A 359 -7.37 -53.33 6.81
C GLN A 359 -8.18 -52.74 5.68
N VAL A 360 -8.34 -53.51 4.59
CA VAL A 360 -9.26 -53.20 3.53
C VAL A 360 -10.68 -53.49 4.02
N SER A 361 -11.54 -52.48 4.12
CA SER A 361 -12.99 -52.68 4.37
C SER A 361 -13.59 -53.46 3.21
N MET A 362 -14.17 -54.61 3.49
CA MET A 362 -14.83 -55.49 2.49
C MET A 362 -16.31 -55.09 2.22
N PHE A 363 -16.76 -53.92 2.70
CA PHE A 363 -18.14 -53.45 2.45
C PHE A 363 -18.17 -51.95 2.25
#